data_9583bf083e2c7f9cb48ba6b050ffce1b
#
_entry.id   9583bf083e2c7f9cb48ba6b050ffce1b
#
_cell.length_a   1.000
_cell.length_b   1.000
_cell.length_c   1.000
_cell.angle_alpha   90.00
_cell.angle_beta   90.00
_cell.angle_gamma   90.00
#
_symmetry.space_group_name_H-M   'P 1'
#
loop_
_entity.id
_entity.type
_entity.pdbx_description
1 polymer ?
#
loop_
_entity_poly.entity_id
_entity_poly.type
_entity_poly.pdbx_seq_one_letter_code
_entity_poly.pdbx_strand_id
1 'polypeptide(L)'
;MKNIYIKTTETCNLDCPHCFTSGSQGAKVFWNIEKVKNWLAKLDRELPKDEMFVVALHGGEPFICKMEDLNSVADFVYSLDRETDLSASTNLVYKLTPDRLEFITQRLSGIMTSWDMVGRFQTEEQLKLWESNIKTIQDITQDPMFIKINTVLTKPFIHFGIDRYFNEVIFKNNIKYMDISKLTVHGSAKKNPAIVPTNKEVRDYFYQLHEYVEKHNLRKEIVIDVLEDIYIKIEKKQMDSGTYFRQCETNLYTINANGTVSSCPNEAPTAIFGTVDDSIEKLHNSPKRIFQIHQETVLPDTCYKCDLLDYCGGGCYKQHWDETGCTTPKRLIRELINKT
;
A
#
# COMPACT_ATOMS: atom_id res chain seq x y z
N MET A 1 8.95 11.21 -9.73
CA MET A 1 8.69 10.77 -8.33
C MET A 1 9.10 9.31 -8.19
N LYS A 2 9.81 8.95 -7.11
CA LYS A 2 10.15 7.55 -6.75
C LYS A 2 9.56 7.19 -5.40
N ASN A 3 8.89 6.06 -5.36
CA ASN A 3 8.34 5.52 -4.11
C ASN A 3 9.32 4.50 -3.54
N ILE A 4 9.73 4.71 -2.31
CA ILE A 4 10.77 3.91 -1.63
C ILE A 4 10.18 3.31 -0.36
N TYR A 5 9.95 2.01 -0.37
CA TYR A 5 9.53 1.26 0.81
C TYR A 5 10.75 0.75 1.56
N ILE A 6 10.87 1.10 2.83
CA ILE A 6 11.94 0.60 3.70
C ILE A 6 11.33 -0.37 4.70
N LYS A 7 11.55 -1.67 4.49
CA LYS A 7 11.17 -2.68 5.47
C LYS A 7 12.16 -2.66 6.62
N THR A 8 11.76 -2.06 7.73
CA THR A 8 12.59 -1.93 8.93
C THR A 8 12.83 -3.29 9.59
N THR A 9 11.85 -4.19 9.45
CA THR A 9 11.90 -5.56 9.96
C THR A 9 10.93 -6.45 9.19
N GLU A 10 11.17 -7.76 9.19
CA GLU A 10 10.20 -8.75 8.75
C GLU A 10 9.30 -9.26 9.90
N THR A 11 9.58 -8.83 11.15
CA THR A 11 8.84 -9.24 12.34
C THR A 11 7.61 -8.36 12.54
N CYS A 12 6.50 -8.96 12.97
CA CYS A 12 5.28 -8.26 13.37
C CYS A 12 4.77 -8.78 14.72
N ASN A 13 4.03 -7.97 15.44
CA ASN A 13 3.30 -8.36 16.65
C ASN A 13 1.91 -8.93 16.36
N LEU A 14 1.49 -8.96 15.07
CA LEU A 14 0.24 -9.54 14.61
C LEU A 14 0.48 -10.72 13.66
N ASP A 15 -0.53 -11.59 13.52
CA ASP A 15 -0.51 -12.76 12.65
C ASP A 15 -1.74 -12.79 11.73
N CYS A 16 -1.83 -11.78 10.85
CA CYS A 16 -2.97 -11.64 9.95
C CYS A 16 -2.99 -12.76 8.90
N PRO A 17 -4.11 -13.47 8.70
CA PRO A 17 -4.21 -14.59 7.74
C PRO A 17 -3.97 -14.20 6.28
N HIS A 18 -4.13 -12.93 5.94
CA HIS A 18 -3.88 -12.38 4.59
C HIS A 18 -2.49 -11.73 4.44
N CYS A 19 -1.63 -11.78 5.49
CA CYS A 19 -0.34 -11.10 5.48
C CYS A 19 0.59 -11.65 4.40
N PHE A 20 1.12 -10.78 3.55
CA PHE A 20 2.05 -11.17 2.48
C PHE A 20 3.48 -11.45 2.99
N THR A 21 3.84 -10.96 4.22
CA THR A 21 5.14 -11.23 4.87
C THR A 21 5.10 -12.35 5.90
N SER A 22 3.95 -12.96 6.16
CA SER A 22 3.72 -14.00 7.18
C SER A 22 3.69 -13.49 8.64
N GLY A 23 3.55 -12.20 8.88
CA GLY A 23 3.28 -11.62 10.20
C GLY A 23 4.28 -12.06 11.30
N SER A 24 3.77 -12.48 12.45
CA SER A 24 4.57 -12.95 13.59
C SER A 24 5.34 -14.25 13.31
N GLN A 25 4.93 -15.00 12.30
CA GLN A 25 5.59 -16.24 11.84
C GLN A 25 6.73 -15.96 10.85
N GLY A 26 6.91 -14.69 10.45
CA GLY A 26 7.98 -14.25 9.54
C GLY A 26 9.37 -14.33 10.17
N ALA A 27 10.38 -14.07 9.35
CA ALA A 27 11.76 -14.06 9.79
C ALA A 27 12.02 -12.92 10.80
N LYS A 28 12.74 -13.21 11.89
CA LYS A 28 13.18 -12.20 12.86
C LYS A 28 14.41 -11.45 12.35
N VAL A 29 14.21 -10.67 11.31
CA VAL A 29 15.26 -9.89 10.64
C VAL A 29 14.97 -8.41 10.82
N PHE A 30 15.98 -7.65 11.18
CA PHE A 30 15.95 -6.20 11.30
C PHE A 30 16.91 -5.57 10.30
N TRP A 31 16.62 -4.37 9.87
CA TRP A 31 17.39 -3.60 8.92
C TRP A 31 18.80 -3.22 9.42
N ASN A 32 19.68 -2.94 8.49
CA ASN A 32 20.94 -2.27 8.78
C ASN A 32 20.83 -0.80 8.34
N ILE A 33 20.73 0.09 9.32
CA ILE A 33 20.44 1.52 9.11
C ILE A 33 21.50 2.19 8.26
N GLU A 34 22.77 1.92 8.53
CA GLU A 34 23.88 2.53 7.78
C GLU A 34 23.88 2.08 6.30
N LYS A 35 23.55 0.83 6.05
CA LYS A 35 23.38 0.35 4.66
C LYS A 35 22.20 1.01 3.95
N VAL A 36 21.08 1.20 4.66
CA VAL A 36 19.91 1.90 4.13
C VAL A 36 20.24 3.35 3.79
N LYS A 37 20.86 4.10 4.71
CA LYS A 37 21.29 5.48 4.48
C LYS A 37 22.27 5.58 3.32
N ASN A 38 23.28 4.71 3.27
CA ASN A 38 24.25 4.68 2.18
C ASN A 38 23.60 4.40 0.82
N TRP A 39 22.58 3.52 0.80
CA TRP A 39 21.85 3.23 -0.43
C TRP A 39 20.98 4.43 -0.87
N LEU A 40 20.27 5.07 0.06
CA LEU A 40 19.51 6.30 -0.22
C LEU A 40 20.42 7.41 -0.73
N ALA A 41 21.63 7.58 -0.14
CA ALA A 41 22.61 8.55 -0.62
C ALA A 41 23.11 8.25 -2.04
N LYS A 42 23.29 6.97 -2.40
CA LYS A 42 23.63 6.58 -3.79
C LYS A 42 22.47 6.95 -4.72
N LEU A 43 21.25 6.60 -4.37
CA LEU A 43 20.06 6.88 -5.18
C LEU A 43 19.85 8.39 -5.36
N ASP A 44 20.04 9.18 -4.31
CA ASP A 44 19.96 10.64 -4.36
C ASP A 44 20.97 11.28 -5.31
N ARG A 45 22.20 10.76 -5.38
CA ARG A 45 23.23 11.26 -6.28
C ARG A 45 23.00 10.91 -7.74
N GLU A 46 22.43 9.73 -8.01
CA GLU A 46 22.32 9.20 -9.36
C GLU A 46 21.02 9.56 -10.08
N LEU A 47 19.97 9.93 -9.34
CA LEU A 47 18.71 10.35 -9.94
C LEU A 47 18.63 11.87 -10.12
N PRO A 48 17.87 12.36 -11.11
CA PRO A 48 17.60 13.78 -11.29
C PRO A 48 17.09 14.44 -10.01
N LYS A 49 17.54 15.65 -9.69
CA LYS A 49 17.22 16.35 -8.43
C LYS A 49 15.76 16.83 -8.33
N ASP A 50 15.08 16.96 -9.45
CA ASP A 50 13.66 17.28 -9.55
C ASP A 50 12.74 16.06 -9.28
N GLU A 51 13.32 14.86 -9.16
CA GLU A 51 12.56 13.68 -8.74
C GLU A 51 12.38 13.65 -7.22
N MET A 52 11.17 13.89 -6.75
CA MET A 52 10.76 13.71 -5.35
C MET A 52 10.89 12.26 -4.88
N PHE A 53 11.32 12.05 -3.64
CA PHE A 53 11.27 10.74 -2.96
C PHE A 53 10.09 10.67 -2.00
N VAL A 54 9.21 9.70 -2.21
CA VAL A 54 8.17 9.32 -1.26
C VAL A 54 8.65 8.07 -0.53
N VAL A 55 9.06 8.25 0.71
CA VAL A 55 9.65 7.20 1.54
C VAL A 55 8.60 6.68 2.52
N ALA A 56 8.40 5.37 2.56
CA ALA A 56 7.49 4.73 3.50
C ALA A 56 8.22 3.71 4.38
N LEU A 57 8.21 3.94 5.68
CA LEU A 57 8.63 2.94 6.66
C LEU A 57 7.60 1.81 6.66
N HIS A 58 8.06 0.60 6.42
CA HIS A 58 7.22 -0.57 6.20
C HIS A 58 7.84 -1.81 6.82
N GLY A 59 7.27 -2.99 6.59
CA GLY A 59 7.82 -4.28 7.00
C GLY A 59 6.78 -5.18 7.63
N GLY A 60 7.11 -5.83 8.74
CA GLY A 60 6.14 -6.43 9.63
C GLY A 60 5.42 -5.31 10.40
N GLU A 61 6.04 -4.83 11.48
CA GLU A 61 5.59 -3.62 12.18
C GLU A 61 6.79 -2.70 12.44
N PRO A 62 6.87 -1.51 11.79
CA PRO A 62 8.01 -0.61 11.96
C PRO A 62 8.26 -0.17 13.40
N PHE A 63 7.22 0.03 14.17
CA PHE A 63 7.33 0.57 15.55
C PHE A 63 7.71 -0.46 16.61
N ILE A 64 8.08 -1.69 16.25
CA ILE A 64 8.82 -2.60 17.13
C ILE A 64 10.35 -2.38 17.06
N CYS A 65 10.84 -1.61 16.08
CA CYS A 65 12.22 -1.16 16.03
C CYS A 65 12.51 -0.12 17.13
N LYS A 66 13.78 0.14 17.39
CA LYS A 66 14.20 1.19 18.32
C LYS A 66 13.87 2.55 17.77
N MET A 67 13.39 3.45 18.61
CA MET A 67 13.03 4.82 18.19
C MET A 67 14.24 5.63 17.73
N GLU A 68 15.43 5.37 18.32
CA GLU A 68 16.68 5.99 17.87
C GLU A 68 16.98 5.66 16.40
N ASP A 69 16.70 4.42 16.00
CA ASP A 69 16.92 3.94 14.64
C ASP A 69 15.96 4.64 13.64
N LEU A 70 14.69 4.74 14.01
CA LEU A 70 13.67 5.41 13.20
C LEU A 70 13.98 6.90 13.05
N ASN A 71 14.34 7.59 14.17
CA ASN A 71 14.73 8.99 14.14
C ASN A 71 15.98 9.21 13.28
N SER A 72 16.99 8.36 13.41
CA SER A 72 18.23 8.43 12.64
C SER A 72 17.98 8.35 11.11
N VAL A 73 17.06 7.52 10.68
CA VAL A 73 16.69 7.42 9.24
C VAL A 73 15.81 8.60 8.82
N ALA A 74 14.89 9.07 9.67
CA ALA A 74 14.10 10.26 9.36
C ALA A 74 15.00 11.50 9.20
N ASP A 75 15.95 11.73 10.11
CA ASP A 75 16.93 12.82 9.99
C ASP A 75 17.71 12.73 8.67
N PHE A 76 18.11 11.53 8.30
CA PHE A 76 18.84 11.31 7.06
C PHE A 76 17.96 11.59 5.82
N VAL A 77 16.72 11.10 5.79
CA VAL A 77 15.78 11.34 4.66
C VAL A 77 15.56 12.84 4.46
N TYR A 78 15.34 13.59 5.55
CA TYR A 78 15.16 15.05 5.46
C TYR A 78 16.43 15.84 5.18
N SER A 79 17.61 15.22 5.30
CA SER A 79 18.90 15.83 4.92
C SER A 79 19.24 15.67 3.43
N LEU A 80 18.47 14.90 2.67
CA LEU A 80 18.71 14.70 1.22
C LEU A 80 18.48 16.02 0.45
N ASP A 81 19.29 16.21 -0.59
CA ASP A 81 19.23 17.42 -1.45
C ASP A 81 18.11 17.29 -2.50
N ARG A 82 16.89 17.00 -2.05
CA ARG A 82 15.67 16.93 -2.86
C ARG A 82 14.42 17.00 -2.01
N GLU A 83 13.29 17.20 -2.66
CA GLU A 83 12.00 17.09 -1.99
C GLU A 83 11.76 15.64 -1.53
N THR A 84 11.43 15.48 -0.25
CA THR A 84 11.17 14.17 0.38
C THR A 84 9.88 14.20 1.16
N ASP A 85 9.16 13.10 1.11
CA ASP A 85 8.00 12.81 1.95
C ASP A 85 8.26 11.53 2.73
N LEU A 86 8.06 11.54 4.05
CA LEU A 86 8.26 10.37 4.92
C LEU A 86 6.96 9.98 5.60
N SER A 87 6.53 8.77 5.34
CA SER A 87 5.33 8.17 5.94
C SER A 87 5.62 6.80 6.57
N ALA A 88 4.63 6.21 7.21
CA ALA A 88 4.76 4.83 7.73
C ALA A 88 3.48 4.03 7.52
N SER A 89 3.66 2.73 7.23
CA SER A 89 2.60 1.73 7.32
C SER A 89 2.70 1.00 8.65
N THR A 90 1.69 1.15 9.50
CA THR A 90 1.69 0.62 10.88
C THR A 90 0.35 0.01 11.25
N ASN A 91 0.37 -1.03 12.06
CA ASN A 91 -0.86 -1.67 12.54
C ASN A 91 -1.53 -0.93 13.71
N LEU A 92 -0.84 -0.01 14.38
CA LEU A 92 -1.31 0.74 15.56
C LEU A 92 -1.79 -0.12 16.73
N VAL A 93 -1.42 -1.41 16.80
CA VAL A 93 -1.79 -2.32 17.89
C VAL A 93 -0.60 -2.48 18.84
N TYR A 94 -0.18 -1.37 19.44
CA TYR A 94 0.87 -1.29 20.44
C TYR A 94 0.66 -0.07 21.33
N LYS A 95 1.33 -0.04 22.48
CA LYS A 95 1.30 1.12 23.39
C LYS A 95 1.94 2.32 22.70
N LEU A 96 1.19 3.40 22.56
CA LEU A 96 1.66 4.66 22.02
C LEU A 96 2.43 5.43 23.13
N THR A 97 3.74 5.19 23.20
CA THR A 97 4.64 5.88 24.14
C THR A 97 4.87 7.32 23.67
N PRO A 98 5.28 8.26 24.57
CA PRO A 98 5.51 9.67 24.18
C PRO A 98 6.46 9.83 22.98
N ASP A 99 7.56 9.07 22.95
CA ASP A 99 8.55 9.08 21.87
C ASP A 99 7.98 8.57 20.53
N ARG A 100 7.15 7.52 20.56
CA ARG A 100 6.42 7.05 19.37
C ARG A 100 5.42 8.07 18.88
N LEU A 101 4.67 8.66 19.78
CA LEU A 101 3.67 9.68 19.45
C LEU A 101 4.33 10.90 18.84
N GLU A 102 5.41 11.40 19.44
CA GLU A 102 6.20 12.51 18.91
C GLU A 102 6.74 12.19 17.51
N PHE A 103 7.34 11.01 17.32
CA PHE A 103 7.84 10.60 16.01
C PHE A 103 6.73 10.57 14.95
N ILE A 104 5.60 9.94 15.26
CA ILE A 104 4.47 9.86 14.34
C ILE A 104 3.96 11.25 13.96
N THR A 105 3.72 12.12 14.94
CA THR A 105 3.04 13.39 14.72
C THR A 105 3.96 14.53 14.27
N GLN A 106 5.29 14.43 14.49
CA GLN A 106 6.24 15.49 14.17
C GLN A 106 7.22 15.15 13.06
N ARG A 107 7.40 13.86 12.76
CA ARG A 107 8.41 13.41 11.78
C ARG A 107 7.78 12.76 10.53
N LEU A 108 6.52 12.37 10.58
CA LEU A 108 5.84 11.77 9.44
C LEU A 108 4.85 12.76 8.84
N SER A 109 4.72 12.73 7.51
CA SER A 109 3.68 13.44 6.76
C SER A 109 2.31 12.78 6.88
N GLY A 110 2.27 11.51 7.29
CA GLY A 110 1.08 10.73 7.51
C GLY A 110 1.37 9.27 7.80
N ILE A 111 0.35 8.55 8.20
CA ILE A 111 0.43 7.11 8.41
C ILE A 111 -0.66 6.38 7.65
N MET A 112 -0.33 5.17 7.20
CA MET A 112 -1.29 4.20 6.71
C MET A 112 -1.45 3.12 7.76
N THR A 113 -2.65 2.99 8.33
CA THR A 113 -3.00 1.86 9.19
C THR A 113 -3.95 0.93 8.45
N SER A 114 -4.28 -0.21 9.04
CA SER A 114 -5.16 -1.16 8.38
C SER A 114 -6.28 -1.61 9.30
N TRP A 115 -7.43 -1.83 8.69
CA TRP A 115 -8.54 -2.52 9.32
C TRP A 115 -9.00 -3.66 8.42
N ASP A 116 -9.06 -4.87 8.94
CA ASP A 116 -9.47 -6.05 8.18
C ASP A 116 -10.39 -6.91 9.02
N MET A 117 -11.43 -7.45 8.41
CA MET A 117 -12.41 -8.30 9.08
C MET A 117 -11.80 -9.63 9.57
N VAL A 118 -10.70 -10.08 8.99
CA VAL A 118 -10.11 -11.40 9.28
C VAL A 118 -8.85 -11.27 10.09
N GLY A 119 -8.93 -11.61 11.39
CA GLY A 119 -7.78 -11.97 12.22
C GLY A 119 -6.70 -10.91 12.43
N ARG A 120 -6.94 -9.65 12.07
CA ARG A 120 -6.03 -8.56 12.44
C ARG A 120 -6.09 -8.31 13.93
N PHE A 121 -7.29 -8.10 14.44
CA PHE A 121 -7.55 -7.97 15.87
C PHE A 121 -7.99 -9.32 16.41
N GLN A 122 -7.13 -9.95 17.22
CA GLN A 122 -7.42 -11.26 17.84
C GLN A 122 -8.27 -11.11 19.09
N THR A 123 -8.30 -9.91 19.69
CA THR A 123 -9.08 -9.59 20.88
C THR A 123 -9.74 -8.22 20.74
N GLU A 124 -10.78 -8.00 21.52
CA GLU A 124 -11.48 -6.71 21.58
C GLU A 124 -10.56 -5.59 22.12
N GLU A 125 -9.65 -5.93 23.04
CA GLU A 125 -8.66 -5.00 23.57
C GLU A 125 -7.71 -4.47 22.47
N GLN A 126 -7.31 -5.32 21.52
CA GLN A 126 -6.52 -4.88 20.39
C GLN A 126 -7.26 -3.90 19.50
N LEU A 127 -8.55 -4.14 19.24
CA LEU A 127 -9.40 -3.21 18.49
C LEU A 127 -9.56 -1.88 19.24
N LYS A 128 -9.87 -1.92 20.53
CA LYS A 128 -9.98 -0.71 21.37
C LYS A 128 -8.68 0.08 21.43
N LEU A 129 -7.53 -0.61 21.49
CA LEU A 129 -6.22 0.03 21.48
C LEU A 129 -5.96 0.74 20.14
N TRP A 130 -6.27 0.09 19.03
CA TRP A 130 -6.19 0.67 17.69
C TRP A 130 -7.07 1.92 17.55
N GLU A 131 -8.35 1.86 17.98
CA GLU A 131 -9.28 3.00 17.96
C GLU A 131 -8.77 4.16 18.85
N SER A 132 -8.28 3.85 20.06
CA SER A 132 -7.70 4.84 20.96
C SER A 132 -6.47 5.52 20.38
N ASN A 133 -5.59 4.76 19.73
CA ASN A 133 -4.38 5.31 19.11
C ASN A 133 -4.73 6.21 17.92
N ILE A 134 -5.69 5.83 17.08
CA ILE A 134 -6.21 6.70 16.01
C ILE A 134 -6.68 8.02 16.58
N LYS A 135 -7.58 7.97 17.58
CA LYS A 135 -8.12 9.16 18.19
C LYS A 135 -7.03 10.06 18.76
N THR A 136 -6.06 9.50 19.48
CA THR A 136 -4.95 10.26 20.07
C THR A 136 -4.12 10.98 18.99
N ILE A 137 -3.83 10.32 17.88
CA ILE A 137 -3.06 10.93 16.78
C ILE A 137 -3.89 12.03 16.11
N GLN A 138 -5.17 11.80 15.83
CA GLN A 138 -6.07 12.78 15.24
C GLN A 138 -6.22 14.02 16.12
N ASP A 139 -6.34 13.84 17.45
CA ASP A 139 -6.46 14.95 18.42
C ASP A 139 -5.21 15.85 18.44
N ILE A 140 -4.05 15.33 18.06
CA ILE A 140 -2.79 16.10 18.01
C ILE A 140 -2.55 16.71 16.63
N THR A 141 -2.69 15.92 15.58
CA THR A 141 -2.35 16.37 14.22
C THR A 141 -3.37 17.35 13.65
N GLN A 142 -4.64 17.23 14.05
CA GLN A 142 -5.77 18.01 13.53
C GLN A 142 -5.88 17.97 11.99
N ASP A 143 -5.15 17.06 11.34
CA ASP A 143 -5.20 16.83 9.90
C ASP A 143 -6.07 15.60 9.60
N PRO A 144 -7.23 15.78 8.96
CA PRO A 144 -8.14 14.68 8.65
C PRO A 144 -7.57 13.69 7.63
N MET A 145 -6.52 14.07 6.88
CA MET A 145 -5.87 13.24 5.87
C MET A 145 -4.63 12.52 6.40
N PHE A 146 -4.19 12.82 7.63
CA PHE A 146 -2.98 12.26 8.22
C PHE A 146 -3.05 10.74 8.39
N ILE A 147 -4.23 10.22 8.78
CA ILE A 147 -4.46 8.78 8.94
C ILE A 147 -5.22 8.24 7.74
N LYS A 148 -4.57 7.35 7.00
CA LYS A 148 -5.17 6.61 5.90
C LYS A 148 -5.45 5.17 6.34
N ILE A 149 -6.62 4.63 6.03
CA ILE A 149 -6.93 3.21 6.29
C ILE A 149 -6.77 2.40 5.01
N ASN A 150 -5.92 1.37 5.06
CA ASN A 150 -5.87 0.34 4.05
C ASN A 150 -6.65 -0.88 4.52
N THR A 151 -7.56 -1.37 3.70
CA THR A 151 -8.30 -2.61 3.93
C THR A 151 -8.06 -3.58 2.79
N VAL A 152 -7.68 -4.81 3.13
CA VAL A 152 -7.48 -5.86 2.13
C VAL A 152 -8.82 -6.53 1.81
N LEU A 153 -9.16 -6.55 0.51
CA LEU A 153 -10.40 -7.11 0.02
C LEU A 153 -10.35 -8.65 0.07
N THR A 154 -10.88 -9.20 1.17
CA THR A 154 -11.02 -10.64 1.41
C THR A 154 -12.49 -11.05 1.31
N LYS A 155 -12.79 -12.35 1.11
CA LYS A 155 -14.19 -12.83 1.16
C LYS A 155 -14.94 -12.43 2.43
N PRO A 156 -14.39 -12.64 3.65
CA PRO A 156 -15.05 -12.18 4.87
C PRO A 156 -15.31 -10.68 4.92
N PHE A 157 -14.39 -9.86 4.38
CA PHE A 157 -14.61 -8.42 4.30
C PHE A 157 -15.75 -8.06 3.34
N ILE A 158 -15.82 -8.70 2.18
CA ILE A 158 -16.94 -8.53 1.24
C ILE A 158 -18.28 -8.89 1.91
N HIS A 159 -18.33 -9.99 2.67
CA HIS A 159 -19.52 -10.42 3.40
C HIS A 159 -19.85 -9.54 4.62
N PHE A 160 -18.87 -8.85 5.20
CA PHE A 160 -19.11 -7.87 6.26
C PHE A 160 -20.03 -6.74 5.77
N GLY A 161 -19.89 -6.35 4.52
CA GLY A 161 -20.76 -5.42 3.84
C GLY A 161 -20.33 -3.97 3.99
N ILE A 162 -20.58 -3.20 2.93
CA ILE A 162 -20.15 -1.81 2.78
C ILE A 162 -20.79 -0.91 3.85
N ASP A 163 -22.08 -1.02 4.06
CA ASP A 163 -22.82 -0.21 5.03
C ASP A 163 -22.24 -0.36 6.45
N ARG A 164 -22.02 -1.61 6.89
CA ARG A 164 -21.39 -1.88 8.18
C ARG A 164 -19.97 -1.33 8.27
N TYR A 165 -19.18 -1.49 7.21
CA TYR A 165 -17.81 -0.97 7.18
C TYR A 165 -17.78 0.54 7.35
N PHE A 166 -18.63 1.27 6.64
CA PHE A 166 -18.70 2.71 6.79
C PHE A 166 -19.16 3.13 8.18
N ASN A 167 -20.22 2.52 8.72
CA ASN A 167 -20.78 2.90 10.02
C ASN A 167 -19.88 2.48 11.19
N GLU A 168 -19.39 1.23 11.19
CA GLU A 168 -18.67 0.67 12.34
C GLU A 168 -17.18 1.02 12.34
N VAL A 169 -16.60 1.42 11.19
CA VAL A 169 -15.17 1.70 11.07
C VAL A 169 -14.89 3.12 10.61
N ILE A 170 -15.36 3.50 9.43
CA ILE A 170 -14.97 4.76 8.78
C ILE A 170 -15.55 5.97 9.53
N PHE A 171 -16.85 6.02 9.70
CA PHE A 171 -17.51 7.15 10.40
C PHE A 171 -17.20 7.15 11.89
N LYS A 172 -17.22 5.97 12.54
CA LYS A 172 -16.89 5.82 13.96
C LYS A 172 -15.51 6.40 14.31
N ASN A 173 -14.53 6.21 13.44
CA ASN A 173 -13.15 6.66 13.65
C ASN A 173 -12.81 7.96 12.89
N ASN A 174 -13.81 8.66 12.34
CA ASN A 174 -13.64 9.90 11.56
C ASN A 174 -12.55 9.81 10.47
N ILE A 175 -12.54 8.72 9.71
CA ILE A 175 -11.56 8.50 8.63
C ILE A 175 -12.00 9.24 7.38
N LYS A 176 -11.07 9.95 6.75
CA LYS A 176 -11.29 10.74 5.53
C LYS A 176 -10.54 10.21 4.31
N TYR A 177 -9.63 9.26 4.51
CA TYR A 177 -8.91 8.62 3.42
C TYR A 177 -8.87 7.10 3.61
N MET A 178 -9.30 6.36 2.59
CA MET A 178 -9.26 4.90 2.60
C MET A 178 -8.75 4.35 1.26
N ASP A 179 -7.92 3.32 1.35
CA ASP A 179 -7.52 2.45 0.25
C ASP A 179 -8.14 1.08 0.44
N ILE A 180 -8.66 0.51 -0.62
CA ILE A 180 -9.16 -0.87 -0.65
C ILE A 180 -8.29 -1.67 -1.59
N SER A 181 -7.29 -2.32 -1.02
CA SER A 181 -6.32 -3.11 -1.74
C SER A 181 -6.87 -4.49 -2.12
N LYS A 182 -6.61 -4.92 -3.34
CA LYS A 182 -6.88 -6.31 -3.76
C LYS A 182 -5.93 -7.26 -3.03
N LEU A 183 -6.46 -8.40 -2.60
CA LEU A 183 -5.65 -9.41 -1.93
C LEU A 183 -4.53 -9.95 -2.85
N THR A 184 -3.29 -9.85 -2.39
CA THR A 184 -2.14 -10.52 -3.03
C THR A 184 -1.93 -11.90 -2.38
N VAL A 185 -1.99 -12.96 -3.18
CA VAL A 185 -1.92 -14.35 -2.68
C VAL A 185 -0.47 -14.76 -2.43
N HIS A 186 0.16 -14.14 -1.44
CA HIS A 186 1.52 -14.43 -0.96
C HIS A 186 1.54 -14.61 0.57
N GLY A 187 2.67 -15.07 1.12
CA GLY A 187 2.85 -15.26 2.55
C GLY A 187 1.75 -16.12 3.18
N SER A 188 1.12 -15.59 4.24
CA SER A 188 0.02 -16.28 4.95
C SER A 188 -1.23 -16.45 4.08
N ALA A 189 -1.53 -15.51 3.18
CA ALA A 189 -2.68 -15.61 2.28
C ALA A 189 -2.64 -16.86 1.41
N LYS A 190 -1.45 -17.29 0.98
CA LYS A 190 -1.25 -18.52 0.19
C LYS A 190 -1.68 -19.79 0.95
N LYS A 191 -1.60 -19.75 2.28
CA LYS A 191 -1.98 -20.86 3.17
C LYS A 191 -3.47 -20.84 3.53
N ASN A 192 -4.18 -19.76 3.20
CA ASN A 192 -5.57 -19.51 3.56
C ASN A 192 -6.47 -19.24 2.33
N PRO A 193 -6.62 -20.21 1.40
CA PRO A 193 -7.35 -19.98 0.15
C PRO A 193 -8.82 -19.65 0.36
N ALA A 194 -9.41 -20.01 1.50
CA ALA A 194 -10.81 -19.72 1.83
C ALA A 194 -11.11 -18.21 1.93
N ILE A 195 -10.11 -17.37 2.20
CA ILE A 195 -10.30 -15.91 2.29
C ILE A 195 -10.16 -15.20 0.95
N VAL A 196 -9.70 -15.88 -0.09
CA VAL A 196 -9.42 -15.29 -1.41
C VAL A 196 -10.72 -15.10 -2.18
N PRO A 197 -11.10 -13.86 -2.53
CA PRO A 197 -12.27 -13.61 -3.35
C PRO A 197 -12.02 -13.97 -4.81
N THR A 198 -13.07 -14.33 -5.52
CA THR A 198 -13.03 -14.40 -6.99
C THR A 198 -12.92 -13.01 -7.59
N ASN A 199 -12.38 -12.93 -8.81
CA ASN A 199 -12.29 -11.64 -9.50
C ASN A 199 -13.68 -11.03 -9.79
N LYS A 200 -14.73 -11.86 -9.89
CA LYS A 200 -16.11 -11.39 -9.98
C LYS A 200 -16.56 -10.71 -8.68
N GLU A 201 -16.31 -11.33 -7.52
CA GLU A 201 -16.64 -10.73 -6.21
C GLU A 201 -15.92 -9.38 -6.01
N VAL A 202 -14.65 -9.28 -6.45
CA VAL A 202 -13.88 -8.02 -6.42
C VAL A 202 -14.54 -6.94 -7.30
N ARG A 203 -14.92 -7.27 -8.54
CA ARG A 203 -15.59 -6.32 -9.46
C ARG A 203 -16.93 -5.84 -8.91
N ASP A 204 -17.73 -6.78 -8.42
CA ASP A 204 -19.06 -6.51 -7.87
C ASP A 204 -18.96 -5.62 -6.63
N TYR A 205 -17.95 -5.87 -5.76
CA TYR A 205 -17.71 -5.03 -4.59
C TYR A 205 -17.36 -3.58 -4.97
N PHE A 206 -16.46 -3.36 -5.92
CA PHE A 206 -16.12 -1.99 -6.35
C PHE A 206 -17.29 -1.27 -7.01
N TYR A 207 -18.14 -1.99 -7.73
CA TYR A 207 -19.36 -1.41 -8.28
C TYR A 207 -20.34 -1.01 -7.15
N GLN A 208 -20.59 -1.89 -6.19
CA GLN A 208 -21.45 -1.61 -5.04
C GLN A 208 -20.89 -0.47 -4.17
N LEU A 209 -19.57 -0.40 -4.02
CA LEU A 209 -18.90 0.69 -3.30
C LEU A 209 -19.17 2.03 -3.98
N HIS A 210 -19.06 2.09 -5.30
CA HIS A 210 -19.42 3.29 -6.06
C HIS A 210 -20.89 3.68 -5.85
N GLU A 211 -21.82 2.73 -5.98
CA GLU A 211 -23.24 2.99 -5.75
C GLU A 211 -23.51 3.52 -4.33
N TYR A 212 -22.83 2.97 -3.32
CA TYR A 212 -22.93 3.44 -1.93
C TYR A 212 -22.41 4.88 -1.78
N VAL A 213 -21.26 5.18 -2.35
CA VAL A 213 -20.64 6.51 -2.31
C VAL A 213 -21.53 7.56 -2.97
N GLU A 214 -22.08 7.27 -4.14
CA GLU A 214 -23.00 8.16 -4.85
C GLU A 214 -24.30 8.36 -4.08
N LYS A 215 -24.92 7.29 -3.59
CA LYS A 215 -26.16 7.32 -2.81
C LYS A 215 -26.05 8.20 -1.56
N HIS A 216 -24.93 8.13 -0.88
CA HIS A 216 -24.68 8.85 0.37
C HIS A 216 -23.91 10.18 0.16
N ASN A 217 -23.61 10.56 -1.09
CA ASN A 217 -22.91 11.79 -1.47
C ASN A 217 -21.53 11.94 -0.77
N LEU A 218 -20.79 10.83 -0.61
CA LEU A 218 -19.55 10.77 0.18
C LEU A 218 -18.30 11.24 -0.56
N ARG A 219 -18.33 11.35 -1.88
CA ARG A 219 -17.17 11.71 -2.72
C ARG A 219 -16.48 13.01 -2.31
N LYS A 220 -17.21 13.95 -1.71
CA LYS A 220 -16.66 15.23 -1.23
C LYS A 220 -16.10 15.16 0.20
N GLU A 221 -16.40 14.09 0.92
CA GLU A 221 -16.10 13.97 2.34
C GLU A 221 -15.00 12.94 2.62
N ILE A 222 -14.90 11.92 1.77
CA ILE A 222 -13.98 10.78 1.96
C ILE A 222 -13.30 10.48 0.63
N VAL A 223 -11.98 10.43 0.63
CA VAL A 223 -11.18 9.96 -0.51
C VAL A 223 -11.13 8.44 -0.46
N ILE A 224 -11.52 7.80 -1.56
CA ILE A 224 -11.44 6.35 -1.74
C ILE A 224 -10.55 6.08 -2.95
N ASP A 225 -9.31 5.73 -2.69
CA ASP A 225 -8.21 5.73 -3.65
C ASP A 225 -8.56 5.02 -4.97
N VAL A 226 -9.05 3.79 -4.88
CA VAL A 226 -9.42 2.99 -6.06
C VAL A 226 -10.54 3.60 -6.90
N LEU A 227 -11.47 4.33 -6.30
CA LEU A 227 -12.55 5.02 -7.02
C LEU A 227 -12.05 6.34 -7.60
N GLU A 228 -11.25 7.11 -6.86
CA GLU A 228 -10.65 8.35 -7.35
C GLU A 228 -9.74 8.10 -8.55
N ASP A 229 -8.95 7.03 -8.55
CA ASP A 229 -8.17 6.60 -9.72
C ASP A 229 -9.05 6.42 -10.96
N ILE A 230 -10.23 5.82 -10.82
CA ILE A 230 -11.18 5.63 -11.93
C ILE A 230 -11.80 6.97 -12.36
N TYR A 231 -12.25 7.78 -11.41
CA TYR A 231 -12.90 9.07 -11.69
C TYR A 231 -11.94 10.04 -12.39
N ILE A 232 -10.71 10.18 -11.88
CA ILE A 232 -9.68 11.05 -12.48
C ILE A 232 -9.36 10.62 -13.91
N LYS A 233 -9.21 9.31 -14.15
CA LYS A 233 -8.97 8.80 -15.52
C LYS A 233 -10.08 9.14 -16.50
N ILE A 234 -11.32 9.03 -16.08
CA ILE A 234 -12.47 9.28 -16.95
C ILE A 234 -12.69 10.79 -17.13
N GLU A 235 -12.71 11.55 -16.02
CA GLU A 235 -13.02 12.98 -16.05
C GLU A 235 -11.89 13.83 -16.64
N LYS A 236 -10.63 13.54 -16.28
CA LYS A 236 -9.46 14.34 -16.65
C LYS A 236 -8.62 13.71 -17.76
N LYS A 237 -8.92 12.47 -18.14
CA LYS A 237 -8.12 11.68 -19.09
C LYS A 237 -6.64 11.57 -18.68
N GLN A 238 -6.36 11.61 -17.37
CA GLN A 238 -5.01 11.49 -16.79
C GLN A 238 -4.72 10.04 -16.46
N MET A 239 -3.53 9.57 -16.85
CA MET A 239 -3.14 8.15 -16.78
C MET A 239 -1.83 7.92 -16.02
N ASP A 240 -1.41 8.88 -15.20
CA ASP A 240 -0.04 8.97 -14.70
C ASP A 240 0.19 8.37 -13.29
N SER A 241 -0.86 7.88 -12.63
CA SER A 241 -0.73 7.26 -11.31
C SER A 241 -1.82 6.23 -11.00
N GLY A 242 -1.70 5.56 -9.86
CA GLY A 242 -2.72 4.69 -9.27
C GLY A 242 -2.69 3.23 -9.72
N THR A 243 -3.66 2.48 -9.26
CA THR A 243 -3.79 1.02 -9.43
C THR A 243 -3.84 0.56 -10.90
N TYR A 244 -4.26 1.45 -11.79
CA TYR A 244 -4.41 1.16 -13.22
C TYR A 244 -3.24 1.66 -14.07
N PHE A 245 -2.15 2.11 -13.42
CA PHE A 245 -0.96 2.60 -14.08
C PHE A 245 0.18 1.57 -13.95
N ARG A 246 0.68 1.06 -15.09
CA ARG A 246 1.69 0.02 -15.13
C ARG A 246 3.11 0.59 -15.22
N GLN A 247 3.59 1.19 -14.12
CA GLN A 247 4.97 1.67 -13.99
C GLN A 247 5.56 1.40 -12.58
N CYS A 248 5.02 0.41 -11.88
CA CYS A 248 5.51 0.06 -10.55
C CYS A 248 6.98 -0.37 -10.59
N GLU A 249 7.35 -1.20 -11.56
CA GLU A 249 8.71 -1.77 -11.62
C GLU A 249 9.81 -0.72 -11.89
N THR A 250 9.45 0.41 -12.53
CA THR A 250 10.37 1.52 -12.77
C THR A 250 10.38 2.55 -11.64
N ASN A 251 9.27 2.72 -10.93
CA ASN A 251 9.07 3.80 -9.96
C ASN A 251 9.13 3.36 -8.50
N LEU A 252 9.05 2.06 -8.22
CA LEU A 252 9.10 1.52 -6.86
C LEU A 252 10.47 0.91 -6.54
N TYR A 253 10.92 1.15 -5.32
CA TYR A 253 12.01 0.43 -4.69
C TYR A 253 11.58 -0.05 -3.31
N THR A 254 11.85 -1.31 -3.02
CA THR A 254 11.69 -1.88 -1.69
C THR A 254 13.04 -2.34 -1.16
N ILE A 255 13.52 -1.72 -0.11
CA ILE A 255 14.66 -2.19 0.66
C ILE A 255 14.12 -3.17 1.70
N ASN A 256 14.40 -4.46 1.53
CA ASN A 256 14.01 -5.47 2.50
C ASN A 256 14.90 -5.42 3.74
N ALA A 257 14.41 -5.86 4.90
CA ALA A 257 15.16 -5.81 6.15
C ALA A 257 16.49 -6.59 6.11
N ASN A 258 16.59 -7.61 5.25
CA ASN A 258 17.84 -8.36 5.02
C ASN A 258 18.81 -7.68 4.05
N GLY A 259 18.50 -6.46 3.59
CA GLY A 259 19.34 -5.68 2.67
C GLY A 259 19.17 -6.05 1.18
N THR A 260 18.24 -6.90 0.81
CA THR A 260 17.91 -7.13 -0.60
C THR A 260 17.01 -6.02 -1.14
N VAL A 261 17.06 -5.79 -2.46
CA VAL A 261 16.27 -4.76 -3.14
C VAL A 261 15.33 -5.40 -4.14
N SER A 262 14.06 -4.98 -4.10
CA SER A 262 13.00 -5.38 -5.03
C SER A 262 12.16 -4.15 -5.42
N SER A 263 11.20 -4.29 -6.34
CA SER A 263 10.28 -3.21 -6.65
C SER A 263 9.07 -3.23 -5.73
N CYS A 264 8.12 -4.11 -5.97
CA CYS A 264 6.87 -4.17 -5.22
C CYS A 264 7.07 -4.73 -3.81
N PRO A 265 6.60 -4.06 -2.75
CA PRO A 265 6.72 -4.54 -1.38
C PRO A 265 5.97 -5.85 -1.13
N ASN A 266 4.90 -6.10 -1.89
CA ASN A 266 4.04 -7.29 -1.75
C ASN A 266 4.67 -8.58 -2.31
N GLU A 267 5.68 -8.46 -3.19
CA GLU A 267 6.38 -9.61 -3.80
C GLU A 267 7.86 -9.68 -3.43
N ALA A 268 8.26 -8.94 -2.43
CA ALA A 268 9.65 -8.74 -2.08
C ALA A 268 10.52 -10.01 -2.07
N PRO A 269 10.10 -11.19 -1.58
CA PRO A 269 10.97 -12.37 -1.56
C PRO A 269 11.26 -12.95 -2.96
N THR A 270 10.36 -12.78 -3.90
CA THR A 270 10.45 -13.41 -5.25
C THR A 270 10.97 -12.48 -6.32
N ALA A 271 10.80 -11.17 -6.12
CA ALA A 271 11.12 -10.11 -7.09
C ALA A 271 12.44 -9.38 -6.78
N ILE A 272 13.37 -10.04 -6.06
CA ILE A 272 14.68 -9.47 -5.71
C ILE A 272 15.54 -9.35 -6.97
N PHE A 273 16.05 -8.14 -7.24
CA PHE A 273 16.96 -7.88 -8.35
C PHE A 273 18.35 -7.38 -7.94
N GLY A 274 18.62 -7.21 -6.66
CA GLY A 274 19.94 -6.88 -6.12
C GLY A 274 19.93 -6.66 -4.62
N THR A 275 20.94 -5.94 -4.11
CA THR A 275 21.14 -5.63 -2.69
C THR A 275 21.50 -4.15 -2.49
N VAL A 276 21.40 -3.66 -1.26
CA VAL A 276 21.81 -2.29 -0.88
C VAL A 276 23.30 -2.03 -1.05
N ASP A 277 24.12 -3.08 -1.18
CA ASP A 277 25.56 -2.97 -1.40
C ASP A 277 25.89 -2.73 -2.90
N ASP A 278 24.97 -3.04 -3.81
CA ASP A 278 25.14 -2.83 -5.25
C ASP A 278 25.10 -1.33 -5.63
N SER A 279 25.71 -0.97 -6.77
CA SER A 279 25.52 0.36 -7.35
C SER A 279 24.11 0.49 -7.94
N ILE A 280 23.60 1.71 -8.05
CA ILE A 280 22.29 1.97 -8.63
C ILE A 280 22.28 1.56 -10.11
N GLU A 281 23.38 1.83 -10.85
CA GLU A 281 23.56 1.36 -12.22
C GLU A 281 23.42 -0.17 -12.34
N LYS A 282 24.06 -0.93 -11.42
CA LYS A 282 23.95 -2.41 -11.41
C LYS A 282 22.52 -2.86 -11.13
N LEU A 283 21.81 -2.18 -10.22
CA LEU A 283 20.40 -2.46 -9.92
C LEU A 283 19.51 -2.17 -11.13
N HIS A 284 19.73 -1.04 -11.82
CA HIS A 284 18.96 -0.67 -12.99
C HIS A 284 19.19 -1.64 -14.17
N ASN A 285 20.42 -2.10 -14.35
CA ASN A 285 20.79 -3.03 -15.40
C ASN A 285 20.64 -4.51 -15.00
N SER A 286 20.07 -4.80 -13.83
CA SER A 286 19.84 -6.18 -13.41
C SER A 286 18.92 -6.91 -14.39
N PRO A 287 19.32 -8.06 -14.95
CA PRO A 287 18.46 -8.84 -15.85
C PRO A 287 17.10 -9.20 -15.23
N LYS A 288 17.07 -9.41 -13.92
CA LYS A 288 15.82 -9.68 -13.19
C LYS A 288 14.90 -8.47 -13.19
N ARG A 289 15.44 -7.25 -12.96
CA ARG A 289 14.66 -6.01 -13.00
C ARG A 289 14.12 -5.75 -14.41
N ILE A 290 14.99 -5.87 -15.42
CA ILE A 290 14.60 -5.70 -16.83
C ILE A 290 13.49 -6.66 -17.20
N PHE A 291 13.60 -7.92 -16.77
CA PHE A 291 12.54 -8.92 -16.98
C PHE A 291 11.21 -8.52 -16.30
N GLN A 292 11.25 -8.02 -15.06
CA GLN A 292 10.05 -7.57 -14.35
C GLN A 292 9.40 -6.37 -15.05
N ILE A 293 10.18 -5.38 -15.48
CA ILE A 293 9.70 -4.24 -16.27
C ILE A 293 9.05 -4.74 -17.57
N HIS A 294 9.69 -5.68 -18.25
CA HIS A 294 9.09 -6.29 -19.45
C HIS A 294 7.78 -7.00 -19.13
N GLN A 295 7.71 -7.80 -18.05
CA GLN A 295 6.47 -8.47 -17.63
C GLN A 295 5.34 -7.47 -17.33
N GLU A 296 5.67 -6.30 -16.75
CA GLU A 296 4.71 -5.24 -16.49
C GLU A 296 4.11 -4.66 -17.78
N THR A 297 4.85 -4.63 -18.87
CA THR A 297 4.37 -4.12 -20.17
C THR A 297 3.52 -5.12 -20.94
N VAL A 298 3.63 -6.42 -20.63
CA VAL A 298 2.88 -7.46 -21.33
C VAL A 298 1.43 -7.50 -20.85
N LEU A 299 0.51 -7.36 -21.78
CA LEU A 299 -0.94 -7.46 -21.53
C LEU A 299 -1.45 -8.81 -21.97
N PRO A 300 -2.44 -9.42 -21.28
CA PRO A 300 -3.19 -10.57 -21.80
C PRO A 300 -3.89 -10.22 -23.11
N ASP A 301 -3.97 -11.17 -24.04
CA ASP A 301 -4.59 -10.99 -25.37
C ASP A 301 -6.01 -10.41 -25.30
N THR A 302 -6.75 -10.78 -24.26
CA THR A 302 -8.10 -10.26 -24.01
C THR A 302 -8.12 -8.76 -23.70
N CYS A 303 -7.02 -8.18 -23.20
CA CYS A 303 -6.92 -6.74 -22.98
C CYS A 303 -6.84 -5.97 -24.29
N TYR A 304 -6.11 -6.47 -25.28
CA TYR A 304 -6.02 -5.81 -26.60
C TYR A 304 -7.36 -5.75 -27.36
N LYS A 305 -8.30 -6.62 -26.98
CA LYS A 305 -9.68 -6.64 -27.56
C LYS A 305 -10.69 -5.96 -26.64
N CYS A 306 -10.25 -5.35 -25.53
CA CYS A 306 -11.14 -4.75 -24.55
C CYS A 306 -11.37 -3.28 -24.87
N ASP A 307 -12.62 -2.87 -24.96
CA ASP A 307 -13.08 -1.49 -25.18
C ASP A 307 -12.68 -0.51 -24.05
N LEU A 308 -12.19 -1.04 -22.93
CA LEU A 308 -11.81 -0.24 -21.77
C LEU A 308 -10.29 -0.18 -21.55
N LEU A 309 -9.47 -0.66 -22.49
CA LEU A 309 -8.02 -0.72 -22.30
C LEU A 309 -7.42 0.65 -22.00
N ASP A 310 -7.86 1.68 -22.71
CA ASP A 310 -7.36 3.05 -22.54
C ASP A 310 -7.69 3.65 -21.16
N TYR A 311 -8.74 3.16 -20.51
CA TYR A 311 -9.15 3.59 -19.17
C TYR A 311 -8.55 2.72 -18.07
N CYS A 312 -8.31 1.44 -18.33
CA CYS A 312 -7.89 0.46 -17.35
C CYS A 312 -6.37 0.22 -17.35
N GLY A 313 -5.69 0.37 -18.52
CA GLY A 313 -4.27 0.03 -18.68
C GLY A 313 -3.94 -1.43 -18.39
N GLY A 314 -4.95 -2.31 -18.25
CA GLY A 314 -4.79 -3.73 -17.94
C GLY A 314 -4.65 -4.05 -16.44
N GLY A 315 -4.69 -3.05 -15.55
CA GLY A 315 -4.56 -3.23 -14.10
C GLY A 315 -3.20 -3.77 -13.66
N CYS A 316 -3.06 -4.16 -12.40
CA CYS A 316 -1.82 -4.71 -11.88
C CYS A 316 -1.51 -6.07 -12.53
N TYR A 317 -0.34 -6.21 -13.14
CA TYR A 317 0.07 -7.43 -13.85
C TYR A 317 0.35 -8.62 -12.91
N LYS A 318 0.52 -8.37 -11.62
CA LYS A 318 0.70 -9.38 -10.57
C LYS A 318 -0.62 -9.94 -10.03
N GLN A 319 -1.75 -9.36 -10.44
CA GLN A 319 -3.05 -9.88 -10.08
C GLN A 319 -3.41 -11.09 -10.96
N HIS A 320 -3.69 -12.21 -10.32
CA HIS A 320 -4.13 -13.41 -11.01
C HIS A 320 -5.52 -13.22 -11.62
N TRP A 321 -5.69 -13.68 -12.86
CA TRP A 321 -6.98 -13.86 -13.48
C TRP A 321 -7.51 -15.28 -13.18
N ASP A 322 -8.74 -15.34 -12.72
CA ASP A 322 -9.46 -16.60 -12.55
C ASP A 322 -10.41 -16.85 -13.74
N GLU A 323 -11.19 -17.92 -13.68
CA GLU A 323 -12.18 -18.25 -14.71
C GLU A 323 -13.23 -17.16 -14.93
N THR A 324 -13.41 -16.25 -13.98
CA THR A 324 -14.32 -15.09 -14.08
C THR A 324 -13.69 -13.88 -14.78
N GLY A 325 -12.40 -13.94 -15.12
CA GLY A 325 -11.63 -12.92 -15.85
C GLY A 325 -10.85 -11.96 -14.96
N CYS A 326 -10.68 -10.70 -15.40
CA CYS A 326 -9.91 -9.66 -14.68
C CYS A 326 -10.67 -9.07 -13.50
N THR A 327 -9.96 -8.33 -12.63
CA THR A 327 -10.54 -7.66 -11.44
C THR A 327 -11.10 -6.27 -11.73
N THR A 328 -10.96 -5.74 -12.94
CA THR A 328 -11.38 -4.36 -13.29
C THR A 328 -12.91 -4.24 -13.26
N PRO A 329 -13.47 -3.24 -12.58
CA PRO A 329 -14.92 -3.02 -12.50
C PRO A 329 -15.48 -2.42 -13.81
N LYS A 330 -15.50 -3.23 -14.87
CA LYS A 330 -15.86 -2.81 -16.24
C LYS A 330 -17.23 -2.15 -16.32
N ARG A 331 -18.20 -2.64 -15.56
CA ARG A 331 -19.54 -2.06 -15.51
C ARG A 331 -19.49 -0.61 -15.02
N LEU A 332 -18.80 -0.37 -13.91
CA LEU A 332 -18.62 0.97 -13.36
C LEU A 332 -17.98 1.92 -14.37
N ILE A 333 -16.88 1.51 -15.00
CA ILE A 333 -16.16 2.36 -15.96
C ILE A 333 -17.07 2.72 -17.14
N ARG A 334 -17.82 1.76 -17.71
CA ARG A 334 -18.75 2.05 -18.82
C ARG A 334 -19.87 3.00 -18.42
N GLU A 335 -20.44 2.83 -17.23
CA GLU A 335 -21.50 3.73 -16.74
C GLU A 335 -20.99 5.17 -16.55
N LEU A 336 -19.75 5.33 -16.07
CA LEU A 336 -19.14 6.65 -15.92
C LEU A 336 -18.81 7.29 -17.28
N ILE A 337 -18.28 6.54 -18.24
CA ILE A 337 -18.00 7.03 -19.60
C ILE A 337 -19.30 7.52 -20.26
N ASN A 338 -20.41 6.80 -20.09
CA ASN A 338 -21.69 7.18 -20.69
C ASN A 338 -22.33 8.42 -20.01
N LYS A 339 -21.85 8.86 -18.85
CA LYS A 339 -22.32 10.06 -18.14
C LYS A 339 -21.49 11.32 -18.50
N THR A 340 -20.29 11.14 -19.08
CA THR A 340 -19.39 12.22 -19.53
C THR A 340 -19.57 12.50 -21.02
#